data_e235740fb81bcc2d8d2d9a6394dbf91e
#
_entry.id   e235740fb81bcc2d8d2d9a6394dbf91e
#
_cell.length_a   1.000
_cell.length_b   1.000
_cell.length_c   1.000
_cell.angle_alpha   90.00
_cell.angle_beta   90.00
_cell.angle_gamma   90.00
#
_symmetry.space_group_name_H-M   'P 1'
#
loop_
_entity.id
_entity.type
_entity.pdbx_description
1 polymer ?
#
loop_
_entity_poly.entity_id
_entity_poly.type
_entity_poly.pdbx_seq_one_letter_code
_entity_poly.pdbx_strand_id
1 'polypeptide(L)'
;NNFAPILNNNFWILFLSLLGVVSVYWDKTIRSKYAFFFGLLVFSFIAITPGFYFREHYFILLMPSLSIFAGIGASSFLKLSPTRHGLKFAFLLCALFIILVTPFFTQKNIFFKMSSFELMRHTYGLNPFSESIKLSAYIKKNTNVDDVIAILGSEPQIYYYSKRKSATKFIYMYPLTDGNGYGQVMQAEMIKDL
;
A
#
# COMPACT_ATOMS: atom_id res chain seq x y z
N ASN A 1 0.64 4.00 15.57
CA ASN A 1 2.03 3.75 15.13
C ASN A 1 1.99 2.75 13.96
N ASN A 2 1.99 3.26 12.71
CA ASN A 2 1.77 2.46 11.50
C ASN A 2 3.01 1.61 11.12
N PHE A 3 4.15 1.86 11.75
CA PHE A 3 5.40 1.18 11.39
C PHE A 3 5.54 -0.23 11.97
N ALA A 4 5.02 -0.49 13.17
CA ALA A 4 5.20 -1.77 13.83
C ALA A 4 4.63 -2.97 13.05
N PRO A 5 3.41 -2.91 12.48
CA PRO A 5 2.89 -3.99 11.64
C PRO A 5 3.73 -4.19 10.38
N ILE A 6 4.20 -3.11 9.75
CA ILE A 6 5.02 -3.18 8.54
C ILE A 6 6.35 -3.87 8.83
N LEU A 7 7.03 -3.51 9.92
CA LEU A 7 8.28 -4.12 10.33
C LEU A 7 8.12 -5.60 10.66
N ASN A 8 7.09 -5.96 11.42
CA ASN A 8 6.86 -7.34 11.83
C ASN A 8 6.51 -8.25 10.64
N ASN A 9 5.62 -7.78 9.76
CA ASN A 9 5.16 -8.58 8.61
C ASN A 9 6.25 -8.75 7.54
N ASN A 10 7.20 -7.82 7.47
CA ASN A 10 8.23 -7.78 6.43
C ASN A 10 9.65 -7.97 6.99
N PHE A 11 9.79 -8.45 8.22
CA PHE A 11 11.08 -8.58 8.92
C PHE A 11 12.17 -9.24 8.07
N TRP A 12 11.87 -10.36 7.42
CA TRP A 12 12.85 -11.12 6.66
C TRP A 12 13.37 -10.41 5.41
N ILE A 13 12.47 -9.74 4.67
CA ILE A 13 12.91 -8.96 3.50
C ILE A 13 13.72 -7.74 3.94
N LEU A 14 13.36 -7.11 5.04
CA LEU A 14 14.12 -5.99 5.61
C LEU A 14 15.50 -6.44 6.09
N PHE A 15 15.58 -7.58 6.76
CA PHE A 15 16.86 -8.16 7.21
C PHE A 15 17.77 -8.48 6.04
N LEU A 16 17.28 -9.16 5.00
CA LEU A 16 18.07 -9.46 3.80
C LEU A 16 18.45 -8.18 3.04
N SER A 17 17.57 -7.20 2.99
CA SER A 17 17.86 -5.90 2.36
C SER A 17 18.98 -5.17 3.12
N LEU A 18 18.96 -5.20 4.44
CA LEU A 18 20.03 -4.63 5.27
C LEU A 18 21.37 -5.31 4.99
N LEU A 19 21.40 -6.65 4.87
CA LEU A 19 22.60 -7.39 4.46
C LEU A 19 23.07 -6.93 3.08
N GLY A 20 22.14 -6.65 2.15
CA GLY A 20 22.46 -6.11 0.82
C GLY A 20 23.08 -4.71 0.89
N VAL A 21 22.55 -3.82 1.71
CA VAL A 21 23.12 -2.49 1.94
C VAL A 21 24.54 -2.60 2.50
N VAL A 22 24.75 -3.45 3.50
CA VAL A 22 26.05 -3.62 4.16
C VAL A 22 27.06 -4.36 3.27
N SER A 23 26.59 -5.13 2.26
CA SER A 23 27.47 -5.91 1.38
C SER A 23 28.51 -5.07 0.61
N VAL A 24 28.29 -3.78 0.48
CA VAL A 24 29.25 -2.83 -0.14
C VAL A 24 30.64 -2.89 0.48
N TYR A 25 30.72 -3.28 1.75
CA TYR A 25 32.03 -3.37 2.45
C TYR A 25 32.89 -4.53 1.97
N TRP A 26 32.29 -5.63 1.50
CA TRP A 26 33.04 -6.83 1.08
C TRP A 26 32.83 -7.22 -0.39
N ASP A 27 31.73 -6.82 -1.05
CA ASP A 27 31.46 -7.14 -2.45
C ASP A 27 31.88 -5.98 -3.36
N LYS A 28 33.04 -6.11 -4.01
CA LYS A 28 33.59 -5.09 -4.94
C LYS A 28 32.66 -4.80 -6.11
N THR A 29 31.90 -5.80 -6.60
CA THR A 29 30.96 -5.64 -7.72
C THR A 29 29.81 -4.73 -7.33
N ILE A 30 29.33 -4.88 -6.13
CA ILE A 30 28.27 -4.02 -5.60
C ILE A 30 28.80 -2.62 -5.30
N ARG A 31 30.01 -2.53 -4.75
CA ARG A 31 30.64 -1.23 -4.46
C ARG A 31 30.75 -0.34 -5.69
N SER A 32 31.06 -0.89 -6.87
CA SER A 32 31.17 -0.11 -8.11
C SER A 32 29.83 0.46 -8.60
N LYS A 33 28.69 -0.13 -8.18
CA LYS A 33 27.34 0.28 -8.58
C LYS A 33 26.49 0.84 -7.41
N TYR A 34 27.13 1.02 -6.27
CA TYR A 34 26.45 1.35 -5.02
C TYR A 34 25.64 2.64 -5.11
N ALA A 35 26.18 3.67 -5.75
CA ALA A 35 25.51 4.95 -5.89
C ALA A 35 24.14 4.82 -6.59
N PHE A 36 24.05 3.97 -7.62
CA PHE A 36 22.78 3.70 -8.31
C PHE A 36 21.78 2.99 -7.40
N PHE A 37 22.18 1.91 -6.76
CA PHE A 37 21.27 1.12 -5.90
C PHE A 37 20.86 1.90 -4.65
N PHE A 38 21.80 2.61 -4.03
CA PHE A 38 21.51 3.44 -2.88
C PHE A 38 20.60 4.63 -3.25
N GLY A 39 20.86 5.27 -4.40
CA GLY A 39 19.97 6.30 -4.93
C GLY A 39 18.55 5.77 -5.13
N LEU A 40 18.41 4.57 -5.73
CA LEU A 40 17.09 3.93 -5.89
C LEU A 40 16.37 3.75 -4.54
N LEU A 41 17.07 3.28 -3.51
CA LEU A 41 16.51 3.12 -2.16
C LEU A 41 16.07 4.45 -1.56
N VAL A 42 16.93 5.47 -1.64
CA VAL A 42 16.65 6.81 -1.10
C VAL A 42 15.45 7.43 -1.82
N PHE A 43 15.41 7.40 -3.14
CA PHE A 43 14.29 7.96 -3.90
C PHE A 43 12.99 7.17 -3.69
N SER A 44 13.06 5.84 -3.56
CA SER A 44 11.89 5.03 -3.19
C SER A 44 11.38 5.40 -1.78
N PHE A 45 12.28 5.68 -0.83
CA PHE A 45 11.90 6.16 0.49
C PHE A 45 11.29 7.57 0.43
N ILE A 46 11.87 8.48 -0.33
CA ILE A 46 11.30 9.82 -0.53
C ILE A 46 9.89 9.71 -1.16
N ALA A 47 9.68 8.78 -2.08
CA ALA A 47 8.38 8.59 -2.74
C ALA A 47 7.25 8.18 -1.77
N ILE A 48 7.55 7.63 -0.60
CA ILE A 48 6.54 7.28 0.41
C ILE A 48 6.27 8.40 1.43
N THR A 49 7.00 9.52 1.37
CA THR A 49 6.88 10.61 2.35
C THR A 49 5.79 11.67 2.06
N PRO A 50 5.20 11.81 0.85
CA PRO A 50 4.22 12.86 0.60
C PRO A 50 3.10 12.88 1.65
N GLY A 51 2.89 14.06 2.24
CA GLY A 51 1.90 14.26 3.30
C GLY A 51 2.27 13.67 4.66
N PHE A 52 3.37 12.96 4.80
CA PHE A 52 3.87 12.32 6.04
C PHE A 52 2.87 11.38 6.73
N TYR A 53 1.88 10.87 5.99
CA TYR A 53 0.86 9.96 6.53
C TYR A 53 1.40 8.56 6.78
N PHE A 54 2.42 8.10 6.03
CA PHE A 54 3.04 6.78 6.13
C PHE A 54 2.01 5.64 6.24
N ARG A 55 0.99 5.68 5.37
CA ARG A 55 -0.02 4.62 5.31
C ARG A 55 0.60 3.34 4.75
N GLU A 56 0.14 2.19 5.21
CA GLU A 56 0.71 0.88 4.85
C GLU A 56 0.86 0.68 3.34
N HIS A 57 -0.14 1.07 2.55
CA HIS A 57 -0.11 0.91 1.10
C HIS A 57 0.93 1.80 0.38
N TYR A 58 1.46 2.87 1.01
CA TYR A 58 2.53 3.66 0.41
C TYR A 58 3.84 2.87 0.34
N PHE A 59 4.07 1.96 1.29
CA PHE A 59 5.28 1.15 1.34
C PHE A 59 5.45 0.18 0.16
N ILE A 60 4.41 -0.04 -0.64
CA ILE A 60 4.50 -0.77 -1.91
C ILE A 60 5.56 -0.13 -2.83
N LEU A 61 5.70 1.20 -2.82
CA LEU A 61 6.70 1.91 -3.62
C LEU A 61 8.15 1.62 -3.18
N LEU A 62 8.35 1.20 -1.94
CA LEU A 62 9.66 0.83 -1.40
C LEU A 62 10.03 -0.64 -1.70
N MET A 63 9.02 -1.51 -1.93
CA MET A 63 9.23 -2.94 -2.11
C MET A 63 10.21 -3.31 -3.25
N PRO A 64 10.17 -2.67 -4.45
CA PRO A 64 11.12 -3.00 -5.51
C PRO A 64 12.57 -2.79 -5.10
N SER A 65 12.90 -1.67 -4.46
CA SER A 65 14.26 -1.39 -4.00
C SER A 65 14.69 -2.34 -2.88
N LEU A 66 13.82 -2.63 -1.91
CA LEU A 66 14.08 -3.61 -0.86
C LEU A 66 14.32 -5.01 -1.45
N SER A 67 13.54 -5.44 -2.43
CA SER A 67 13.71 -6.73 -3.09
C SER A 67 15.05 -6.85 -3.81
N ILE A 68 15.49 -5.78 -4.49
CA ILE A 68 16.82 -5.72 -5.13
C ILE A 68 17.92 -5.86 -4.06
N PHE A 69 17.84 -5.09 -2.97
CA PHE A 69 18.83 -5.20 -1.91
C PHE A 69 18.78 -6.54 -1.21
N ALA A 70 17.64 -7.17 -1.02
CA ALA A 70 17.52 -8.51 -0.48
C ALA A 70 18.21 -9.54 -1.39
N GLY A 71 18.05 -9.44 -2.71
CA GLY A 71 18.74 -10.26 -3.69
C GLY A 71 20.27 -10.06 -3.67
N ILE A 72 20.71 -8.80 -3.55
CA ILE A 72 22.13 -8.45 -3.38
C ILE A 72 22.67 -9.07 -2.08
N GLY A 73 21.95 -8.93 -0.97
CA GLY A 73 22.32 -9.49 0.33
C GLY A 73 22.49 -11.00 0.27
N ALA A 74 21.51 -11.69 -0.31
CA ALA A 74 21.55 -13.14 -0.51
C ALA A 74 22.76 -13.57 -1.37
N SER A 75 22.97 -12.90 -2.51
CA SER A 75 24.11 -13.18 -3.41
C SER A 75 25.46 -12.94 -2.74
N SER A 76 25.61 -11.79 -2.08
CA SER A 76 26.86 -11.41 -1.41
C SER A 76 27.18 -12.30 -0.21
N PHE A 77 26.15 -12.79 0.49
CA PHE A 77 26.30 -13.78 1.57
C PHE A 77 26.91 -15.10 1.06
N LEU A 78 26.50 -15.57 -0.12
CA LEU A 78 27.07 -16.76 -0.74
C LEU A 78 28.57 -16.60 -1.05
N LYS A 79 29.01 -15.38 -1.38
CA LYS A 79 30.41 -15.08 -1.72
C LYS A 79 31.34 -15.03 -0.51
N LEU A 80 30.82 -14.88 0.71
CA LEU A 80 31.66 -14.71 1.93
C LEU A 80 32.53 -15.90 2.29
N SER A 81 32.25 -17.10 1.75
CA SER A 81 33.10 -18.26 2.00
C SER A 81 32.98 -19.27 0.86
N PRO A 82 34.06 -19.52 0.13
CA PRO A 82 34.07 -20.43 -1.01
C PRO A 82 34.00 -21.93 -0.63
N THR A 83 34.32 -22.29 0.60
CA THR A 83 34.65 -23.69 0.97
C THR A 83 33.44 -24.59 1.30
N ARG A 84 32.21 -24.09 1.32
CA ARG A 84 30.98 -24.89 1.58
C ARG A 84 29.78 -24.38 0.79
N HIS A 85 29.93 -24.25 -0.52
CA HIS A 85 28.88 -23.72 -1.37
C HIS A 85 27.54 -24.49 -1.25
N GLY A 86 27.60 -25.83 -1.23
CA GLY A 86 26.36 -26.64 -1.21
C GLY A 86 25.52 -26.43 0.03
N LEU A 87 26.11 -26.41 1.22
CA LEU A 87 25.39 -26.25 2.48
C LEU A 87 24.83 -24.82 2.64
N LYS A 88 25.59 -23.80 2.26
CA LYS A 88 25.15 -22.40 2.29
C LYS A 88 24.05 -22.13 1.28
N PHE A 89 24.18 -22.69 0.09
CA PHE A 89 23.16 -22.60 -0.94
C PHE A 89 21.86 -23.25 -0.47
N ALA A 90 21.92 -24.46 0.12
CA ALA A 90 20.77 -25.13 0.68
C ALA A 90 20.13 -24.29 1.81
N PHE A 91 20.93 -23.74 2.72
CA PHE A 91 20.44 -22.87 3.79
C PHE A 91 19.72 -21.62 3.22
N LEU A 92 20.31 -20.97 2.21
CA LEU A 92 19.70 -19.81 1.57
C LEU A 92 18.38 -20.17 0.88
N LEU A 93 18.33 -21.30 0.16
CA LEU A 93 17.09 -21.76 -0.47
C LEU A 93 16.02 -22.05 0.58
N CYS A 94 16.36 -22.69 1.69
CA CYS A 94 15.44 -22.91 2.80
C CYS A 94 14.96 -21.58 3.40
N ALA A 95 15.85 -20.61 3.61
CA ALA A 95 15.49 -19.30 4.11
C ALA A 95 14.56 -18.56 3.15
N LEU A 96 14.86 -18.55 1.86
CA LEU A 96 13.99 -17.97 0.83
C LEU A 96 12.63 -18.66 0.76
N PHE A 97 12.61 -20.00 0.85
CA PHE A 97 11.37 -20.77 0.89
C PHE A 97 10.52 -20.39 2.11
N ILE A 98 11.12 -20.31 3.30
CA ILE A 98 10.44 -19.88 4.53
C ILE A 98 9.87 -18.46 4.35
N ILE A 99 10.66 -17.51 3.81
CA ILE A 99 10.22 -16.14 3.56
C ILE A 99 8.99 -16.09 2.63
N LEU A 100 9.02 -16.88 1.55
CA LEU A 100 7.92 -16.94 0.59
C LEU A 100 6.65 -17.59 1.16
N VAL A 101 6.82 -18.59 2.01
CA VAL A 101 5.71 -19.42 2.50
C VAL A 101 5.07 -18.86 3.77
N THR A 102 5.87 -18.20 4.64
CA THR A 102 5.38 -17.62 5.90
C THR A 102 4.16 -16.69 5.72
N PRO A 103 4.11 -15.76 4.75
CA PRO A 103 2.94 -14.89 4.56
C PRO A 103 1.64 -15.66 4.30
N PHE A 104 1.70 -16.77 3.56
CA PHE A 104 0.52 -17.60 3.29
C PHE A 104 -0.02 -18.29 4.54
N PHE A 105 0.85 -18.66 5.48
CA PHE A 105 0.42 -19.24 6.76
C PHE A 105 -0.05 -18.18 7.74
N THR A 106 0.68 -17.08 7.87
CA THR A 106 0.34 -16.01 8.83
C THR A 106 -0.92 -15.26 8.40
N GLN A 107 -1.12 -15.08 7.09
CA GLN A 107 -2.26 -14.36 6.52
C GLN A 107 -3.28 -15.29 5.85
N LYS A 108 -3.30 -16.57 6.22
CA LYS A 108 -4.21 -17.58 5.63
C LYS A 108 -5.68 -17.17 5.63
N ASN A 109 -6.12 -16.42 6.64
CA ASN A 109 -7.50 -15.95 6.71
C ASN A 109 -7.79 -14.92 5.60
N ILE A 110 -6.86 -14.00 5.36
CA ILE A 110 -6.96 -12.98 4.28
C ILE A 110 -6.98 -13.67 2.92
N PHE A 111 -6.05 -14.61 2.67
CA PHE A 111 -5.90 -15.23 1.35
C PHE A 111 -6.97 -16.26 1.02
N PHE A 112 -7.50 -16.99 2.02
CA PHE A 112 -8.29 -18.20 1.75
C PHE A 112 -9.66 -18.25 2.44
N LYS A 113 -9.96 -17.36 3.39
CA LYS A 113 -11.19 -17.45 4.20
C LYS A 113 -12.08 -16.22 4.15
N MET A 114 -11.49 -15.03 4.04
CA MET A 114 -12.27 -13.80 4.05
C MET A 114 -13.04 -13.62 2.75
N SER A 115 -14.32 -13.32 2.86
CA SER A 115 -15.11 -12.77 1.75
C SER A 115 -14.61 -11.38 1.37
N SER A 116 -14.96 -10.89 0.18
CA SER A 116 -14.61 -9.53 -0.25
C SER A 116 -15.09 -8.45 0.73
N PHE A 117 -16.25 -8.68 1.37
CA PHE A 117 -16.80 -7.78 2.38
C PHE A 117 -15.94 -7.74 3.64
N GLU A 118 -15.59 -8.91 4.17
CA GLU A 118 -14.73 -9.03 5.36
C GLU A 118 -13.33 -8.49 5.09
N LEU A 119 -12.79 -8.74 3.90
CA LEU A 119 -11.49 -8.20 3.49
C LEU A 119 -11.51 -6.67 3.42
N MET A 120 -12.54 -6.06 2.82
CA MET A 120 -12.71 -4.60 2.81
C MET A 120 -12.78 -4.05 4.23
N ARG A 121 -13.55 -4.70 5.11
CA ARG A 121 -13.69 -4.28 6.52
C ARG A 121 -12.38 -4.43 7.30
N HIS A 122 -11.64 -5.51 7.06
CA HIS A 122 -10.34 -5.74 7.68
C HIS A 122 -9.30 -4.71 7.22
N THR A 123 -9.27 -4.38 5.92
CA THR A 123 -8.26 -3.50 5.33
C THR A 123 -8.54 -2.02 5.59
N TYR A 124 -9.82 -1.62 5.50
CA TYR A 124 -10.20 -0.21 5.53
C TYR A 124 -10.98 0.18 6.81
N GLY A 125 -11.14 -0.75 7.75
CA GLY A 125 -11.81 -0.49 9.02
C GLY A 125 -13.27 -0.06 8.83
N LEU A 126 -13.64 1.07 9.43
CA LEU A 126 -15.00 1.58 9.39
C LEU A 126 -15.31 2.42 8.14
N ASN A 127 -14.42 2.51 7.17
CA ASN A 127 -14.76 3.16 5.91
C ASN A 127 -15.94 2.44 5.25
N PRO A 128 -16.98 3.18 4.81
CA PRO A 128 -18.27 2.59 4.40
C PRO A 128 -18.27 2.04 2.97
N PHE A 129 -17.16 1.44 2.51
CA PHE A 129 -17.06 0.89 1.15
C PHE A 129 -18.10 -0.19 0.88
N SER A 130 -18.31 -1.07 1.84
CA SER A 130 -19.25 -2.18 1.74
C SER A 130 -20.71 -1.71 1.86
N GLU A 131 -20.96 -0.71 2.69
CA GLU A 131 -22.27 -0.08 2.85
C GLU A 131 -22.68 0.71 1.60
N SER A 132 -21.72 1.31 0.91
CA SER A 132 -21.94 2.05 -0.34
C SER A 132 -22.62 1.19 -1.41
N ILE A 133 -22.32 -0.11 -1.47
CA ILE A 133 -22.96 -1.02 -2.42
C ILE A 133 -24.45 -1.16 -2.10
N LYS A 134 -24.80 -1.38 -0.83
CA LYS A 134 -26.20 -1.52 -0.39
C LYS A 134 -26.98 -0.21 -0.57
N LEU A 135 -26.35 0.90 -0.19
CA LEU A 135 -26.95 2.24 -0.34
C LEU A 135 -27.18 2.57 -1.81
N SER A 136 -26.22 2.26 -2.67
CA SER A 136 -26.34 2.48 -4.12
C SER A 136 -27.47 1.66 -4.73
N ALA A 137 -27.65 0.40 -4.29
CA ALA A 137 -28.77 -0.43 -4.72
C ALA A 137 -30.12 0.17 -4.29
N TYR A 138 -30.20 0.68 -3.05
CA TYR A 138 -31.39 1.38 -2.55
C TYR A 138 -31.68 2.63 -3.37
N ILE A 139 -30.70 3.50 -3.60
CA ILE A 139 -30.83 4.72 -4.41
C ILE A 139 -31.33 4.35 -5.81
N LYS A 140 -30.69 3.39 -6.46
CA LYS A 140 -31.04 2.94 -7.80
C LYS A 140 -32.49 2.46 -7.90
N LYS A 141 -33.01 1.79 -6.85
CA LYS A 141 -34.38 1.29 -6.79
C LYS A 141 -35.41 2.40 -6.57
N ASN A 142 -35.05 3.46 -5.83
CA ASN A 142 -35.95 4.49 -5.37
C ASN A 142 -35.84 5.85 -6.12
N THR A 143 -35.06 5.90 -7.20
CA THR A 143 -34.88 7.09 -8.03
C THR A 143 -34.93 6.71 -9.50
N ASN A 144 -35.24 7.70 -10.37
CA ASN A 144 -35.21 7.54 -11.83
C ASN A 144 -33.79 7.66 -12.38
N VAL A 145 -33.57 7.23 -13.62
CA VAL A 145 -32.25 7.23 -14.26
C VAL A 145 -31.68 8.66 -14.41
N ASP A 146 -32.55 9.63 -14.64
CA ASP A 146 -32.17 11.03 -14.86
C ASP A 146 -32.07 11.83 -13.56
N ASP A 147 -32.47 11.26 -12.43
CA ASP A 147 -32.37 11.95 -11.14
C ASP A 147 -30.89 12.16 -10.78
N VAL A 148 -30.61 13.32 -10.24
CA VAL A 148 -29.29 13.69 -9.68
C VAL A 148 -29.32 13.52 -8.18
N ILE A 149 -28.18 13.16 -7.60
CA ILE A 149 -28.04 12.96 -6.14
C ILE A 149 -26.86 13.76 -5.60
N ALA A 150 -26.94 14.15 -4.33
CA ALA A 150 -25.80 14.72 -3.61
C ALA A 150 -25.43 13.80 -2.46
N ILE A 151 -24.12 13.54 -2.31
CA ILE A 151 -23.58 12.71 -1.23
C ILE A 151 -22.76 13.62 -0.32
N LEU A 152 -23.28 13.84 0.89
CA LEU A 152 -22.57 14.58 1.93
C LEU A 152 -21.56 13.66 2.63
N GLY A 153 -20.48 13.36 1.93
CA GLY A 153 -19.43 12.43 2.36
C GLY A 153 -18.36 12.27 1.31
N SER A 154 -17.43 11.34 1.54
CA SER A 154 -16.30 11.09 0.63
C SER A 154 -16.41 9.72 -0.02
N GLU A 155 -17.63 9.35 -0.45
CA GLU A 155 -17.97 8.04 -1.01
C GLU A 155 -18.38 8.15 -2.49
N PRO A 156 -17.49 8.59 -3.40
CA PRO A 156 -17.83 8.83 -4.81
C PRO A 156 -18.27 7.56 -5.55
N GLN A 157 -17.90 6.37 -5.05
CA GLN A 157 -18.33 5.09 -5.60
C GLN A 157 -19.85 4.92 -5.59
N ILE A 158 -20.59 5.65 -4.74
CA ILE A 158 -22.06 5.59 -4.71
C ILE A 158 -22.65 6.11 -6.02
N TYR A 159 -22.11 7.18 -6.60
CA TYR A 159 -22.52 7.67 -7.92
C TYR A 159 -22.34 6.61 -9.00
N TYR A 160 -21.19 5.91 -8.97
CA TYR A 160 -20.87 4.88 -9.93
C TYR A 160 -21.81 3.68 -9.83
N TYR A 161 -22.01 3.15 -8.63
CA TYR A 161 -22.84 1.96 -8.41
C TYR A 161 -24.33 2.24 -8.59
N SER A 162 -24.82 3.40 -8.15
CA SER A 162 -26.21 3.79 -8.33
C SER A 162 -26.56 4.18 -9.77
N LYS A 163 -25.52 4.48 -10.60
CA LYS A 163 -25.67 5.04 -11.94
C LYS A 163 -26.45 6.36 -11.93
N ARG A 164 -26.18 7.20 -10.92
CA ARG A 164 -26.76 8.54 -10.81
C ARG A 164 -25.67 9.59 -10.96
N LYS A 165 -26.03 10.73 -11.56
CA LYS A 165 -25.14 11.88 -11.69
C LYS A 165 -25.09 12.66 -10.38
N SER A 166 -23.98 13.34 -10.14
CA SER A 166 -23.89 14.27 -9.03
C SER A 166 -24.72 15.52 -9.31
N ALA A 167 -25.45 15.98 -8.29
CA ALA A 167 -26.15 17.27 -8.32
C ALA A 167 -25.19 18.46 -8.29
N THR A 168 -23.96 18.25 -7.80
CA THR A 168 -22.93 19.28 -7.67
C THR A 168 -21.64 18.86 -8.37
N LYS A 169 -20.74 19.80 -8.62
CA LYS A 169 -19.39 19.52 -9.12
C LYS A 169 -18.48 18.84 -8.08
N PHE A 170 -18.90 18.81 -6.82
CA PHE A 170 -18.13 18.25 -5.71
C PHE A 170 -18.53 16.80 -5.43
N ILE A 171 -17.82 15.85 -6.01
CA ILE A 171 -18.04 14.42 -5.80
C ILE A 171 -17.21 13.85 -4.63
N TYR A 172 -16.33 14.67 -4.04
CA TYR A 172 -15.42 14.33 -2.96
C TYR A 172 -15.33 15.48 -1.97
N MET A 173 -15.70 15.26 -0.72
CA MET A 173 -16.00 16.31 0.24
C MET A 173 -14.82 16.76 1.13
N TYR A 174 -13.72 16.01 1.19
CA TYR A 174 -12.59 16.39 2.05
C TYR A 174 -12.09 17.83 1.81
N PRO A 175 -11.92 18.32 0.58
CA PRO A 175 -11.48 19.70 0.38
C PRO A 175 -12.44 20.75 0.93
N LEU A 176 -13.73 20.39 1.05
CA LEU A 176 -14.76 21.30 1.60
C LEU A 176 -14.71 21.37 3.13
N THR A 177 -14.12 20.36 3.78
CA THR A 177 -14.00 20.30 5.24
C THR A 177 -12.66 20.84 5.76
N ASP A 178 -11.76 21.20 4.86
CA ASP A 178 -10.51 21.88 5.24
C ASP A 178 -10.83 23.23 5.88
N GLY A 179 -10.26 23.49 7.05
CA GLY A 179 -10.51 24.71 7.82
C GLY A 179 -9.93 26.01 7.21
N ASN A 180 -9.59 26.00 5.93
CA ASN A 180 -9.07 27.15 5.21
C ASN A 180 -10.21 27.97 4.55
N GLY A 181 -9.94 29.25 4.23
CA GLY A 181 -10.93 30.11 3.60
C GLY A 181 -11.44 29.63 2.24
N TYR A 182 -10.65 28.82 1.51
CA TYR A 182 -11.05 28.24 0.24
C TYR A 182 -12.10 27.13 0.42
N GLY A 183 -12.01 26.37 1.50
CA GLY A 183 -13.03 25.38 1.85
C GLY A 183 -14.41 26.02 2.03
N GLN A 184 -14.50 27.20 2.64
CA GLN A 184 -15.76 27.94 2.81
C GLN A 184 -16.34 28.40 1.46
N VAL A 185 -15.50 28.86 0.54
CA VAL A 185 -15.91 29.23 -0.82
C VAL A 185 -16.52 28.01 -1.54
N MET A 186 -15.85 26.87 -1.47
CA MET A 186 -16.34 25.62 -2.08
C MET A 186 -17.68 25.16 -1.47
N GLN A 187 -17.86 25.32 -0.15
CA GLN A 187 -19.14 25.03 0.53
C GLN A 187 -20.27 25.93 0.02
N ALA A 188 -20.00 27.24 -0.12
CA ALA A 188 -21.00 28.18 -0.65
C ALA A 188 -21.38 27.85 -2.11
N GLU A 189 -20.39 27.48 -2.94
CA GLU A 189 -20.65 27.02 -4.31
C GLU A 189 -21.47 25.74 -4.34
N MET A 190 -21.15 24.77 -3.48
CA MET A 190 -21.90 23.51 -3.39
C MET A 190 -23.38 23.77 -3.01
N ILE A 191 -23.61 24.61 -2.01
CA ILE A 191 -24.97 24.96 -1.58
C ILE A 191 -25.76 25.64 -2.72
N LYS A 192 -25.07 26.41 -3.56
CA LYS A 192 -25.71 27.05 -4.73
C LYS A 192 -26.05 26.06 -5.84
N ASP A 193 -25.29 24.94 -5.96
CA ASP A 193 -25.54 23.90 -6.96
C ASP A 193 -26.74 22.99 -6.56
N LEU A 194 -27.09 22.92 -5.26
CA LEU A 194 -28.22 22.14 -4.71
C LEU A 194 -29.51 22.87 -4.80
#